data_943048624ae697fb2fc7905874bdb146
#
_entry.id   943048624ae697fb2fc7905874bdb146
#
_cell.length_a   1.000
_cell.length_b   1.000
_cell.length_c   1.000
_cell.angle_alpha   90.00
_cell.angle_beta   90.00
_cell.angle_gamma   90.00
#
_symmetry.space_group_name_H-M   'P 1'
#
loop_
_entity.id
_entity.type
_entity.pdbx_description
1 polymer ?
#
loop_
_entity_poly.entity_id
_entity_poly.type
_entity_poly.pdbx_seq_one_letter_code
_entity_poly.pdbx_strand_id
1 'polypeptide(L)'
;MLERMTWTGSPEYRPSPISGWGTEPAPYDQSAPPPRKPLVKAPLRARMDPAGLETRVDRGTGRARQARRKQGWFGRVMRLYGWRVYMIPVLAVITSLLAVDGFRHHNTSAAETASTARRHDGHAFGEKSKGIGIPIGNTLSDRTKKSGALPEGIAFTQAGQGTWGVVSGPGDRYGPGDAKKFFRYTVEVENGLDLGPLMGVDGFSSGVDSTLRDPHSWIGGTDQIPGSEGDTYAFQRVSSPEEISAAESAADAVDKYHSGVGPIGFFRISLTSPETTRQECGYDIQLETSCYKPEDRRVVLNFARWVRGAIAFSGDRIEYRKYMVNHEVGHAIGHPNHQPCYTDGSLAPIMMQQSFGVANNDIADLDPAGVVPPDGKVCKPNAWPYP
;
A
#
# COMPACT_ATOMS: atom_id res chain seq x y z
N MET A 1 60.19 -12.99 -40.42
CA MET A 1 60.81 -12.82 -39.12
C MET A 1 59.69 -12.82 -38.12
N LEU A 2 59.50 -13.94 -37.45
CA LEU A 2 58.43 -14.15 -36.42
C LEU A 2 59.14 -14.15 -35.08
N GLU A 3 58.95 -13.10 -34.26
CA GLU A 3 59.38 -13.13 -32.87
C GLU A 3 58.23 -13.63 -31.98
N ARG A 4 58.50 -14.72 -31.29
CA ARG A 4 57.64 -15.28 -30.21
C ARG A 4 57.91 -14.52 -28.94
N MET A 5 56.88 -13.88 -28.39
CA MET A 5 56.91 -13.42 -27.00
C MET A 5 56.49 -14.56 -26.08
N THR A 6 57.38 -15.00 -25.23
CA THR A 6 57.18 -15.97 -24.15
C THR A 6 56.61 -15.26 -22.91
N TRP A 7 55.52 -15.79 -22.43
CA TRP A 7 54.85 -15.35 -21.21
C TRP A 7 55.54 -16.00 -19.99
N THR A 8 56.11 -15.24 -19.07
CA THR A 8 56.68 -15.72 -17.81
C THR A 8 55.77 -15.39 -16.65
N GLY A 9 55.33 -16.41 -15.97
CA GLY A 9 54.83 -16.68 -14.64
C GLY A 9 54.34 -15.55 -13.74
N SER A 10 53.08 -15.72 -13.29
CA SER A 10 52.51 -15.02 -12.14
C SER A 10 53.12 -15.56 -10.83
N PRO A 11 53.34 -14.71 -9.80
CA PRO A 11 53.80 -15.17 -8.49
C PRO A 11 52.66 -15.85 -7.70
N GLU A 12 52.97 -17.01 -7.14
CA GLU A 12 52.12 -17.76 -6.20
C GLU A 12 51.86 -16.94 -4.94
N TYR A 13 50.59 -16.79 -4.63
CA TYR A 13 50.11 -16.26 -3.33
C TYR A 13 50.20 -17.39 -2.28
N ARG A 14 51.13 -17.23 -1.28
CA ARG A 14 51.15 -18.04 -0.07
C ARG A 14 50.36 -17.34 1.05
N PRO A 15 49.32 -17.96 1.64
CA PRO A 15 48.70 -17.41 2.82
C PRO A 15 49.58 -17.65 4.06
N SER A 16 49.78 -16.63 4.87
CA SER A 16 50.44 -16.69 6.18
C SER A 16 49.59 -17.44 7.21
N PRO A 17 50.18 -18.19 8.12
CA PRO A 17 49.43 -18.89 9.18
C PRO A 17 48.94 -17.90 10.23
N ILE A 18 47.62 -17.92 10.47
CA ILE A 18 46.98 -17.21 11.58
C ILE A 18 47.27 -18.03 12.85
N SER A 19 48.06 -17.45 13.74
CA SER A 19 48.33 -17.98 15.08
C SER A 19 47.08 -17.92 15.97
N GLY A 20 46.84 -19.03 16.66
CA GLY A 20 45.64 -19.33 17.41
C GLY A 20 45.31 -18.44 18.59
N TRP A 21 44.02 -18.37 18.85
CA TRP A 21 43.48 -18.11 20.16
C TRP A 21 42.62 -19.33 20.56
N GLY A 22 43.26 -20.28 21.24
CA GLY A 22 42.57 -21.27 22.02
C GLY A 22 42.46 -20.75 23.44
N THR A 23 41.28 -20.52 23.92
CA THR A 23 40.97 -20.54 25.36
C THR A 23 39.84 -21.53 25.55
N GLU A 24 40.19 -22.68 26.08
CA GLU A 24 39.21 -23.65 26.61
C GLU A 24 38.39 -22.96 27.71
N PRO A 25 37.07 -23.22 27.78
CA PRO A 25 36.26 -22.76 28.90
C PRO A 25 36.64 -23.58 30.16
N ALA A 26 36.84 -22.87 31.28
CA ALA A 26 37.10 -23.45 32.57
C ALA A 26 35.97 -24.42 33.00
N PRO A 27 36.31 -25.50 33.77
CA PRO A 27 35.31 -26.44 34.20
C PRO A 27 34.30 -25.81 35.16
N TYR A 28 33.04 -26.15 34.98
CA TYR A 28 31.87 -25.71 35.74
C TYR A 28 31.96 -26.19 37.19
N ASP A 29 32.01 -25.25 38.15
CA ASP A 29 31.98 -25.56 39.60
C ASP A 29 30.54 -25.93 40.02
N GLN A 30 30.35 -27.20 40.43
CA GLN A 30 29.05 -27.73 40.85
C GLN A 30 28.68 -27.39 42.31
N SER A 31 29.41 -26.55 43.01
CA SER A 31 29.19 -26.26 44.44
C SER A 31 28.40 -24.95 44.72
N ALA A 32 27.96 -24.22 43.72
CA ALA A 32 27.18 -23.02 43.93
C ALA A 32 25.67 -23.30 44.06
N PRO A 33 24.97 -22.77 45.09
CA PRO A 33 23.52 -22.96 45.20
C PRO A 33 22.76 -22.23 44.10
N PRO A 34 21.61 -22.79 43.66
CA PRO A 34 20.85 -22.20 42.53
C PRO A 34 20.32 -20.80 42.90
N PRO A 35 20.26 -19.87 41.91
CA PRO A 35 19.74 -18.53 42.14
C PRO A 35 18.26 -18.58 42.53
N ARG A 36 17.92 -17.89 43.64
CA ARG A 36 16.53 -17.75 44.11
C ARG A 36 15.70 -17.02 43.04
N LYS A 37 14.59 -17.66 42.61
CA LYS A 37 13.61 -17.05 41.75
C LYS A 37 13.05 -15.77 42.42
N PRO A 38 12.92 -14.65 41.70
CA PRO A 38 12.27 -13.48 42.24
C PRO A 38 10.79 -13.76 42.53
N LEU A 39 10.31 -13.36 43.71
CA LEU A 39 8.89 -13.41 44.07
C LEU A 39 8.13 -12.46 43.11
N VAL A 40 7.38 -13.02 42.16
CA VAL A 40 6.42 -12.29 41.38
C VAL A 40 5.25 -11.94 42.29
N LYS A 41 5.16 -10.69 42.70
CA LYS A 41 3.95 -10.16 43.35
C LYS A 41 2.83 -10.25 42.33
N ALA A 42 1.81 -11.06 42.62
CA ALA A 42 0.61 -11.12 41.83
C ALA A 42 -0.04 -9.74 41.73
N PRO A 43 -0.48 -9.31 40.53
CA PRO A 43 -1.20 -8.05 40.39
C PRO A 43 -2.53 -8.15 41.15
N LEU A 44 -2.81 -7.15 42.00
CA LEU A 44 -4.11 -6.92 42.60
C LEU A 44 -5.13 -6.79 41.48
N ARG A 45 -5.98 -7.80 41.30
CA ARG A 45 -7.16 -7.68 40.44
C ARG A 45 -8.10 -6.68 41.08
N ALA A 46 -8.16 -5.48 40.54
CA ALA A 46 -9.27 -4.56 40.78
C ALA A 46 -10.52 -5.23 40.20
N ARG A 47 -11.41 -5.68 41.05
CA ARG A 47 -12.73 -6.18 40.69
C ARG A 47 -13.57 -4.92 40.37
N MET A 48 -13.69 -4.58 39.10
CA MET A 48 -14.66 -3.58 38.66
C MET A 48 -16.06 -4.19 38.81
N ASP A 49 -16.82 -3.60 39.71
CA ASP A 49 -18.25 -3.88 39.88
C ASP A 49 -18.97 -3.09 38.76
N PRO A 50 -19.76 -3.73 37.87
CA PRO A 50 -20.37 -3.03 36.72
C PRO A 50 -21.55 -2.14 37.06
N ALA A 51 -21.82 -1.87 38.31
CA ALA A 51 -23.03 -1.14 38.74
C ALA A 51 -22.74 0.11 39.57
N GLY A 52 -21.68 0.84 39.38
CA GLY A 52 -21.49 2.23 39.84
C GLY A 52 -22.41 2.74 40.99
N LEU A 53 -22.45 2.04 42.12
CA LEU A 53 -23.19 2.45 43.31
C LEU A 53 -22.21 2.81 44.42
N GLU A 54 -21.92 4.11 44.57
CA GLU A 54 -21.31 4.65 45.78
C GLU A 54 -22.25 4.44 46.94
N THR A 55 -21.94 3.50 47.83
CA THR A 55 -22.60 3.43 49.15
C THR A 55 -21.87 4.34 50.13
N ARG A 56 -22.45 5.53 50.31
CA ARG A 56 -22.09 6.41 51.42
C ARG A 56 -22.64 5.80 52.70
N VAL A 57 -21.75 5.31 53.57
CA VAL A 57 -22.12 4.81 54.90
C VAL A 57 -22.31 6.02 55.80
N ASP A 58 -23.57 6.36 56.06
CA ASP A 58 -23.95 7.33 57.12
C ASP A 58 -24.32 6.55 58.38
N ARG A 59 -23.61 6.82 59.48
CA ARG A 59 -23.91 6.25 60.82
C ARG A 59 -25.04 7.07 61.43
N GLY A 60 -26.24 6.54 61.37
CA GLY A 60 -27.37 7.16 62.05
C GLY A 60 -28.65 6.38 61.83
N THR A 61 -29.06 5.67 62.86
CA THR A 61 -30.37 5.07 63.14
C THR A 61 -31.52 5.55 62.27
N GLY A 62 -32.18 4.66 61.49
CA GLY A 62 -33.51 4.95 60.94
C GLY A 62 -33.88 4.11 59.75
N ARG A 63 -34.93 3.32 59.91
CA ARG A 63 -35.56 2.44 58.90
C ARG A 63 -35.63 3.05 57.50
N ALA A 64 -34.94 2.54 56.55
CA ALA A 64 -35.06 2.88 55.12
C ALA A 64 -36.34 2.29 54.54
N ARG A 65 -37.34 3.11 54.24
CA ARG A 65 -38.45 2.79 53.33
C ARG A 65 -37.89 2.70 51.88
N GLN A 66 -37.85 1.50 51.32
CA GLN A 66 -37.58 1.32 49.89
C GLN A 66 -38.71 1.94 49.07
N ALA A 67 -38.42 3.06 48.42
CA ALA A 67 -39.28 3.64 47.40
C ALA A 67 -39.09 2.79 46.11
N ARG A 68 -40.06 1.95 45.80
CA ARG A 68 -40.18 1.23 44.52
C ARG A 68 -40.40 2.25 43.41
N ARG A 69 -39.34 2.64 42.73
CA ARG A 69 -39.40 3.44 41.49
C ARG A 69 -40.03 2.56 40.39
N LYS A 70 -41.24 2.89 39.96
CA LYS A 70 -41.91 2.26 38.83
C LYS A 70 -41.06 2.49 37.58
N GLN A 71 -40.33 1.51 37.12
CA GLN A 71 -39.66 1.54 35.83
C GLN A 71 -40.71 1.54 34.73
N GLY A 72 -40.74 2.60 33.92
CA GLY A 72 -41.64 2.71 32.79
C GLY A 72 -41.38 1.58 31.75
N TRP A 73 -42.42 1.27 30.97
CA TRP A 73 -42.39 0.30 29.90
C TRP A 73 -41.18 0.45 28.96
N PHE A 74 -40.76 1.67 28.67
CA PHE A 74 -39.57 1.98 27.87
C PHE A 74 -38.27 1.38 28.42
N GLY A 75 -38.06 1.41 29.72
CA GLY A 75 -36.85 0.83 30.33
C GLY A 75 -36.77 -0.68 30.27
N ARG A 76 -37.89 -1.39 30.12
CA ARG A 76 -37.91 -2.84 29.94
C ARG A 76 -37.58 -3.23 28.51
N VAL A 77 -38.08 -2.49 27.50
CA VAL A 77 -37.80 -2.74 26.08
C VAL A 77 -36.34 -2.49 25.76
N MET A 78 -35.75 -1.41 26.30
CA MET A 78 -34.33 -1.09 26.15
C MET A 78 -33.40 -2.16 26.72
N ARG A 79 -33.75 -2.81 27.83
CA ARG A 79 -32.95 -3.85 28.46
C ARG A 79 -33.04 -5.19 27.73
N LEU A 80 -34.13 -5.48 27.02
CA LEU A 80 -34.34 -6.73 26.25
C LEU A 80 -33.78 -6.66 24.85
N TYR A 81 -33.84 -5.51 24.17
CA TYR A 81 -33.48 -5.40 22.76
C TYR A 81 -32.28 -4.49 22.49
N GLY A 82 -31.76 -3.80 23.50
CA GLY A 82 -30.57 -2.94 23.40
C GLY A 82 -30.65 -1.94 22.25
N TRP A 83 -29.55 -1.72 21.54
CA TRP A 83 -29.44 -0.81 20.39
C TRP A 83 -30.28 -1.21 19.18
N ARG A 84 -30.73 -2.45 19.10
CA ARG A 84 -31.56 -2.97 17.99
C ARG A 84 -32.90 -2.27 17.85
N VAL A 85 -33.43 -1.68 18.91
CA VAL A 85 -34.67 -0.89 18.88
C VAL A 85 -34.56 0.35 18.00
N TYR A 86 -33.35 0.89 17.84
CA TYR A 86 -33.11 2.05 16.97
C TYR A 86 -32.80 1.64 15.54
N MET A 87 -32.28 0.45 15.32
CA MET A 87 -31.92 -0.03 13.98
C MET A 87 -33.15 -0.31 13.10
N ILE A 88 -34.26 -0.80 13.66
CA ILE A 88 -35.48 -1.10 12.88
C ILE A 88 -36.07 0.17 12.24
N PRO A 89 -36.34 1.25 12.96
CA PRO A 89 -36.87 2.46 12.34
C PRO A 89 -35.87 3.14 11.40
N VAL A 90 -34.55 3.10 11.70
CA VAL A 90 -33.51 3.63 10.79
C VAL A 90 -33.48 2.83 9.48
N LEU A 91 -33.50 1.50 9.53
CA LEU A 91 -33.59 0.68 8.35
C LEU A 91 -34.87 0.93 7.55
N ALA A 92 -36.01 1.08 8.20
CA ALA A 92 -37.27 1.39 7.52
C ALA A 92 -37.22 2.74 6.79
N VAL A 93 -36.60 3.77 7.38
CA VAL A 93 -36.41 5.07 6.73
C VAL A 93 -35.46 4.96 5.53
N ILE A 94 -34.34 4.26 5.68
CA ILE A 94 -33.39 4.07 4.58
C ILE A 94 -34.04 3.29 3.43
N THR A 95 -34.79 2.24 3.72
CA THR A 95 -35.48 1.44 2.70
C THR A 95 -36.55 2.26 1.97
N SER A 96 -37.27 3.11 2.70
CA SER A 96 -38.26 4.02 2.12
C SER A 96 -37.62 5.09 1.22
N LEU A 97 -36.48 5.63 1.62
CA LEU A 97 -35.73 6.61 0.79
C LEU A 97 -35.19 5.97 -0.48
N LEU A 98 -34.64 4.77 -0.39
CA LEU A 98 -34.15 4.01 -1.56
C LEU A 98 -35.30 3.62 -2.52
N ALA A 99 -36.48 3.28 -1.98
CA ALA A 99 -37.66 3.00 -2.81
C ALA A 99 -38.15 4.26 -3.54
N VAL A 100 -38.15 5.43 -2.89
CA VAL A 100 -38.55 6.70 -3.51
C VAL A 100 -37.53 7.12 -4.59
N ASP A 101 -36.23 6.90 -4.35
CA ASP A 101 -35.19 7.19 -5.33
C ASP A 101 -35.26 6.26 -6.55
N GLY A 102 -35.48 4.98 -6.33
CA GLY A 102 -35.72 3.99 -7.41
C GLY A 102 -36.96 4.33 -8.26
N PHE A 103 -38.05 4.84 -7.65
CA PHE A 103 -39.23 5.27 -8.39
C PHE A 103 -39.00 6.56 -9.19
N ARG A 104 -38.15 7.49 -8.71
CA ARG A 104 -37.77 8.71 -9.43
C ARG A 104 -36.90 8.42 -10.66
N HIS A 105 -35.99 7.46 -10.57
CA HIS A 105 -35.14 7.06 -11.69
C HIS A 105 -35.87 6.25 -12.77
N HIS A 106 -36.99 5.60 -12.46
CA HIS A 106 -37.76 4.84 -13.45
C HIS A 106 -38.65 5.73 -14.36
N ASN A 107 -38.92 6.96 -13.95
CA ASN A 107 -39.81 7.86 -14.70
C ASN A 107 -39.09 8.93 -15.55
N THR A 108 -37.75 8.90 -15.67
CA THR A 108 -36.98 9.87 -16.46
C THR A 108 -36.30 9.28 -17.70
N SER A 109 -36.76 8.11 -18.18
CA SER A 109 -36.26 7.53 -19.43
C SER A 109 -37.17 7.81 -20.63
N ALA A 110 -37.62 9.05 -20.79
CA ALA A 110 -38.17 9.53 -22.07
C ALA A 110 -38.14 11.06 -22.13
N ALA A 111 -37.46 11.58 -23.18
CA ALA A 111 -37.38 12.99 -23.62
C ALA A 111 -36.23 13.78 -22.92
N GLU A 112 -35.31 14.21 -23.63
CA GLU A 112 -35.04 15.20 -24.61
C GLU A 112 -33.61 15.72 -24.60
N THR A 113 -33.04 15.76 -25.76
CA THR A 113 -31.90 16.54 -26.17
C THR A 113 -32.12 18.05 -25.92
N ALA A 114 -31.12 18.72 -25.36
CA ALA A 114 -30.58 20.03 -25.78
C ALA A 114 -30.08 20.89 -24.60
N SER A 115 -28.78 21.23 -24.71
CA SER A 115 -28.15 22.54 -24.41
C SER A 115 -28.38 23.17 -23.01
N THR A 116 -27.35 23.38 -22.27
CA THR A 116 -26.68 24.66 -22.00
C THR A 116 -25.74 24.57 -20.82
N ALA A 117 -24.56 25.08 -21.00
CA ALA A 117 -23.55 25.30 -19.99
C ALA A 117 -24.04 26.19 -18.85
N ARG A 118 -23.79 25.80 -17.61
CA ARG A 118 -23.56 26.71 -16.48
C ARG A 118 -22.61 26.11 -15.46
N ARG A 119 -21.57 26.87 -15.19
CA ARG A 119 -20.65 26.70 -14.06
C ARG A 119 -21.44 26.66 -12.75
N HIS A 120 -21.07 25.78 -11.86
CA HIS A 120 -21.17 26.02 -10.43
C HIS A 120 -20.07 25.29 -9.69
N ASP A 121 -19.29 26.08 -8.94
CA ASP A 121 -18.36 25.64 -7.92
C ASP A 121 -19.12 24.92 -6.79
N GLY A 122 -18.58 23.82 -6.33
CA GLY A 122 -19.13 23.11 -5.18
C GLY A 122 -18.26 21.93 -4.80
N HIS A 123 -17.35 22.15 -3.87
CA HIS A 123 -16.64 21.06 -3.18
C HIS A 123 -17.64 20.11 -2.53
N ALA A 124 -17.67 18.87 -2.96
CA ALA A 124 -18.26 17.77 -2.21
C ALA A 124 -17.19 16.67 -2.01
N PHE A 125 -16.61 16.69 -0.83
CA PHE A 125 -15.91 15.54 -0.27
C PHE A 125 -16.92 14.42 -0.04
N GLY A 126 -16.70 13.25 -0.62
CA GLY A 126 -17.46 12.06 -0.29
C GLY A 126 -17.75 11.12 -1.44
N GLU A 127 -16.73 10.67 -2.16
CA GLU A 127 -16.86 9.51 -3.04
C GLU A 127 -15.85 8.45 -2.61
N LYS A 128 -16.35 7.23 -2.37
CA LYS A 128 -15.53 6.07 -2.01
C LYS A 128 -14.42 5.95 -3.06
N SER A 129 -13.19 6.15 -2.63
CA SER A 129 -11.99 5.96 -3.43
C SER A 129 -11.97 4.54 -4.00
N LYS A 130 -12.44 4.37 -5.21
CA LYS A 130 -11.92 3.30 -6.08
C LYS A 130 -10.47 3.66 -6.31
N GLY A 131 -9.54 2.81 -5.88
CA GLY A 131 -8.10 3.04 -5.81
C GLY A 131 -7.58 4.23 -6.63
N ILE A 132 -6.51 4.91 -6.23
CA ILE A 132 -6.00 6.08 -6.93
C ILE A 132 -5.85 5.72 -8.41
N GLY A 133 -6.92 5.90 -9.13
CA GLY A 133 -7.15 5.46 -10.50
C GLY A 133 -7.78 6.60 -11.28
N ILE A 134 -7.67 6.51 -12.54
CA ILE A 134 -8.01 7.48 -13.57
C ILE A 134 -9.48 7.87 -13.48
N PRO A 135 -9.84 9.17 -13.55
CA PRO A 135 -11.22 9.66 -13.49
C PRO A 135 -12.12 9.09 -14.58
N ILE A 136 -13.35 8.78 -14.21
CA ILE A 136 -14.39 8.22 -15.07
C ILE A 136 -14.88 9.32 -16.04
N GLY A 137 -14.92 9.04 -17.35
CA GLY A 137 -15.83 9.73 -18.25
C GLY A 137 -15.28 10.49 -19.44
N ASN A 138 -13.96 10.48 -19.73
CA ASN A 138 -13.44 11.11 -20.94
C ASN A 138 -12.99 10.07 -21.98
N THR A 139 -13.38 10.30 -23.24
CA THR A 139 -12.82 9.57 -24.37
C THR A 139 -11.38 10.01 -24.55
N LEU A 140 -10.42 9.12 -24.23
CA LEU A 140 -9.00 9.39 -24.42
C LEU A 140 -8.70 9.74 -25.88
N SER A 141 -7.75 10.65 -26.09
CA SER A 141 -7.24 10.91 -27.43
C SER A 141 -6.60 9.66 -28.04
N ASP A 142 -6.61 9.53 -29.36
CA ASP A 142 -5.98 8.40 -30.03
C ASP A 142 -4.46 8.35 -29.78
N ARG A 143 -3.85 9.50 -29.54
CA ARG A 143 -2.45 9.61 -29.16
C ARG A 143 -2.20 8.97 -27.80
N THR A 144 -3.00 9.29 -26.76
CA THR A 144 -2.88 8.75 -25.42
C THR A 144 -3.20 7.26 -25.39
N LYS A 145 -4.21 6.81 -26.14
CA LYS A 145 -4.47 5.38 -26.33
C LYS A 145 -3.27 4.64 -26.90
N LYS A 146 -2.59 5.24 -27.88
CA LYS A 146 -1.40 4.65 -28.51
C LYS A 146 -0.20 4.63 -27.56
N SER A 147 0.09 5.74 -26.85
CA SER A 147 1.22 5.83 -25.91
C SER A 147 1.01 4.92 -24.71
N GLY A 148 -0.22 4.78 -24.21
CA GLY A 148 -0.61 3.94 -23.11
C GLY A 148 -0.91 2.48 -23.47
N ALA A 149 -0.87 2.09 -24.75
CA ALA A 149 -1.15 0.71 -25.15
C ALA A 149 -0.21 -0.29 -24.49
N LEU A 150 -0.72 -1.48 -24.23
CA LEU A 150 0.12 -2.59 -23.79
C LEU A 150 1.01 -3.04 -24.97
N PRO A 151 2.36 -3.04 -24.83
CA PRO A 151 3.23 -3.49 -25.90
C PRO A 151 2.96 -4.93 -26.32
N GLU A 152 3.24 -5.27 -27.57
CA GLU A 152 3.22 -6.62 -28.05
C GLU A 152 4.28 -7.49 -27.31
N GLY A 153 4.01 -8.78 -27.16
CA GLY A 153 4.95 -9.67 -26.47
C GLY A 153 4.37 -11.06 -26.18
N ILE A 154 5.03 -11.77 -25.29
CA ILE A 154 4.62 -13.13 -24.91
C ILE A 154 3.23 -13.15 -24.27
N ALA A 155 2.57 -14.30 -24.37
CA ALA A 155 1.29 -14.54 -23.69
C ALA A 155 1.48 -14.56 -22.17
N PHE A 156 0.43 -14.23 -21.44
CA PHE A 156 0.38 -14.23 -19.97
C PHE A 156 -1.02 -14.59 -19.50
N THR A 157 -1.15 -15.01 -18.24
CA THR A 157 -2.42 -15.33 -17.61
C THR A 157 -3.31 -14.08 -17.51
N GLN A 158 -4.52 -14.15 -18.06
CA GLN A 158 -5.48 -13.04 -18.08
C GLN A 158 -6.28 -12.93 -16.78
N ALA A 159 -6.62 -14.08 -16.17
CA ALA A 159 -7.42 -14.18 -14.96
C ALA A 159 -6.76 -15.09 -13.94
N GLY A 160 -6.60 -14.63 -12.71
CA GLY A 160 -6.19 -15.39 -11.55
C GLY A 160 -7.40 -15.77 -10.69
N GLN A 161 -7.16 -16.01 -9.40
CA GLN A 161 -8.20 -16.46 -8.46
C GLN A 161 -8.70 -15.36 -7.51
N GLY A 162 -8.19 -14.13 -7.61
CA GLY A 162 -8.54 -13.04 -6.69
C GLY A 162 -8.07 -13.27 -5.25
N THR A 163 -7.12 -14.18 -5.06
CA THR A 163 -6.48 -14.47 -3.76
C THR A 163 -4.98 -14.53 -3.94
N TRP A 164 -4.22 -14.15 -2.91
CA TRP A 164 -2.77 -14.00 -3.01
C TRP A 164 -2.05 -14.87 -2.00
N GLY A 165 -0.97 -15.50 -2.45
CA GLY A 165 0.00 -16.19 -1.61
C GLY A 165 1.18 -15.29 -1.26
N VAL A 166 1.54 -15.22 0.01
CA VAL A 166 2.74 -14.51 0.46
C VAL A 166 3.99 -15.29 0.06
N VAL A 167 4.95 -14.60 -0.53
CA VAL A 167 6.24 -15.17 -0.92
C VAL A 167 7.25 -14.91 0.19
N SER A 168 7.89 -15.95 0.70
CA SER A 168 8.97 -15.83 1.69
C SER A 168 10.16 -15.05 1.13
N GLY A 169 10.87 -14.34 2.00
CA GLY A 169 12.03 -13.55 1.59
C GLY A 169 12.85 -13.04 2.76
N PRO A 170 13.93 -12.29 2.48
CA PRO A 170 14.81 -11.77 3.52
C PRO A 170 14.07 -10.78 4.42
N GLY A 171 14.16 -10.99 5.75
CA GLY A 171 13.49 -10.17 6.77
C GLY A 171 14.36 -9.07 7.36
N ASP A 172 15.54 -8.79 6.81
CA ASP A 172 16.41 -7.74 7.29
C ASP A 172 15.87 -6.35 6.94
N ARG A 173 16.04 -5.41 7.87
CA ARG A 173 15.76 -3.99 7.65
C ARG A 173 16.86 -3.38 6.79
N TYR A 174 16.49 -2.49 5.88
CA TYR A 174 17.42 -1.73 5.03
C TYR A 174 16.96 -0.28 4.87
N GLY A 175 17.88 0.58 4.41
CA GLY A 175 17.75 2.03 4.43
C GLY A 175 18.39 2.64 5.67
N PRO A 176 18.36 3.97 5.83
CA PRO A 176 18.97 4.67 6.95
C PRO A 176 18.45 4.17 8.30
N GLY A 177 19.37 4.00 9.27
CA GLY A 177 19.01 3.53 10.62
C GLY A 177 18.10 4.52 11.37
N ASP A 178 18.25 5.80 11.08
CA ASP A 178 17.52 6.95 11.62
C ASP A 178 16.42 7.45 10.66
N ALA A 179 16.00 6.64 9.71
CA ALA A 179 14.93 7.00 8.78
C ALA A 179 13.68 7.48 9.52
N LYS A 180 13.12 8.61 9.09
CA LYS A 180 11.91 9.21 9.67
C LYS A 180 10.67 8.36 9.47
N LYS A 181 10.63 7.58 8.37
CA LYS A 181 9.53 6.67 8.06
C LYS A 181 10.05 5.25 7.88
N PHE A 182 9.39 4.31 8.53
CA PHE A 182 9.73 2.90 8.47
C PHE A 182 8.51 2.08 8.05
N PHE A 183 8.64 1.36 6.93
CA PHE A 183 7.59 0.54 6.39
C PHE A 183 7.96 -0.93 6.40
N ARG A 184 7.00 -1.77 6.79
CA ARG A 184 7.06 -3.21 6.54
C ARG A 184 6.21 -3.53 5.32
N TYR A 185 6.62 -4.54 4.55
CA TYR A 185 5.86 -4.95 3.38
C TYR A 185 5.88 -6.46 3.18
N THR A 186 4.82 -6.97 2.52
CA THR A 186 4.80 -8.32 1.96
C THR A 186 5.04 -8.28 0.47
N VAL A 187 5.55 -9.38 -0.08
CA VAL A 187 5.52 -9.65 -1.52
C VAL A 187 4.55 -10.81 -1.74
N GLU A 188 3.59 -10.61 -2.61
CA GLU A 188 2.49 -11.54 -2.82
C GLU A 188 2.28 -11.81 -4.32
N VAL A 189 1.83 -13.01 -4.64
CA VAL A 189 1.47 -13.40 -6.01
C VAL A 189 0.06 -13.92 -6.01
N GLU A 190 -0.76 -13.47 -6.94
CA GLU A 190 -2.11 -13.98 -7.11
C GLU A 190 -2.08 -15.45 -7.52
N ASN A 191 -2.90 -16.26 -6.86
CA ASN A 191 -3.03 -17.67 -7.15
C ASN A 191 -3.59 -17.88 -8.57
N GLY A 192 -2.99 -18.83 -9.30
CA GLY A 192 -3.40 -19.13 -10.67
C GLY A 192 -2.58 -18.39 -11.75
N LEU A 193 -1.63 -17.52 -11.40
CA LEU A 193 -0.72 -16.92 -12.37
C LEU A 193 0.36 -17.93 -12.84
N ASP A 194 0.59 -17.99 -14.14
CA ASP A 194 1.73 -18.70 -14.72
C ASP A 194 2.93 -17.75 -14.88
N LEU A 195 3.88 -17.84 -13.96
CA LEU A 195 5.12 -17.07 -13.98
C LEU A 195 6.32 -17.83 -14.59
N GLY A 196 6.12 -19.06 -15.04
CA GLY A 196 7.20 -19.90 -15.56
C GLY A 196 8.12 -19.19 -16.57
N PRO A 197 7.58 -18.49 -17.59
CA PRO A 197 8.39 -17.77 -18.57
C PRO A 197 9.18 -16.57 -18.02
N LEU A 198 8.93 -16.14 -16.77
CA LEU A 198 9.44 -14.92 -16.15
C LEU A 198 10.33 -15.19 -14.94
N MET A 199 11.00 -16.34 -14.91
CA MET A 199 11.83 -16.81 -13.79
C MET A 199 11.02 -17.19 -12.51
N GLY A 200 9.72 -17.42 -12.64
CA GLY A 200 8.87 -17.89 -11.56
C GLY A 200 8.59 -16.82 -10.49
N VAL A 201 8.07 -17.28 -9.36
CA VAL A 201 7.75 -16.45 -8.19
C VAL A 201 9.01 -15.78 -7.61
N ASP A 202 10.14 -16.50 -7.61
CA ASP A 202 11.42 -15.99 -7.10
C ASP A 202 11.95 -14.84 -7.96
N GLY A 203 11.75 -14.89 -9.27
CA GLY A 203 12.14 -13.79 -10.16
C GLY A 203 11.35 -12.52 -9.91
N PHE A 204 10.06 -12.63 -9.66
CA PHE A 204 9.24 -11.49 -9.24
C PHE A 204 9.69 -10.94 -7.90
N SER A 205 9.75 -11.80 -6.90
CA SER A 205 10.13 -11.46 -5.53
C SER A 205 11.48 -10.78 -5.44
N SER A 206 12.51 -11.37 -6.09
CA SER A 206 13.86 -10.81 -6.15
C SER A 206 13.90 -9.47 -6.89
N GLY A 207 13.06 -9.30 -7.93
CA GLY A 207 12.92 -8.05 -8.65
C GLY A 207 12.38 -6.92 -7.78
N VAL A 208 11.37 -7.20 -6.96
CA VAL A 208 10.84 -6.24 -5.97
C VAL A 208 11.91 -5.90 -4.93
N ASP A 209 12.50 -6.91 -4.30
CA ASP A 209 13.50 -6.69 -3.23
C ASP A 209 14.71 -5.93 -3.74
N SER A 210 15.24 -6.28 -4.92
CA SER A 210 16.39 -5.58 -5.51
C SER A 210 16.07 -4.14 -5.87
N THR A 211 14.85 -3.85 -6.32
CA THR A 211 14.43 -2.48 -6.62
C THR A 211 14.36 -1.63 -5.36
N LEU A 212 13.71 -2.12 -4.31
CA LEU A 212 13.52 -1.32 -3.09
C LEU A 212 14.82 -1.17 -2.27
N ARG A 213 15.79 -2.09 -2.44
CA ARG A 213 17.12 -2.02 -1.80
C ARG A 213 18.14 -1.22 -2.58
N ASP A 214 17.82 -0.79 -3.79
CA ASP A 214 18.73 -0.02 -4.63
C ASP A 214 18.91 1.39 -4.03
N PRO A 215 20.15 1.94 -3.98
CA PRO A 215 20.39 3.28 -3.49
C PRO A 215 19.76 4.39 -4.34
N HIS A 216 19.29 4.11 -5.56
CA HIS A 216 18.49 5.05 -6.34
C HIS A 216 16.98 4.99 -6.01
N SER A 217 16.55 3.99 -5.23
CA SER A 217 15.16 3.86 -4.76
C SER A 217 14.90 4.78 -3.55
N TRP A 218 13.74 4.68 -2.96
CA TRP A 218 13.25 5.53 -1.86
C TRP A 218 14.17 5.59 -0.64
N ILE A 219 15.04 4.61 -0.44
CA ILE A 219 16.03 4.59 0.66
C ILE A 219 17.27 5.44 0.40
N GLY A 220 17.48 5.88 -0.84
CA GLY A 220 18.76 6.49 -1.26
C GLY A 220 18.89 7.99 -1.01
N GLY A 221 17.82 8.66 -0.62
CA GLY A 221 17.84 10.10 -0.50
C GLY A 221 16.86 10.65 0.54
N THR A 222 16.72 11.96 0.47
CA THR A 222 15.74 12.70 1.25
C THR A 222 14.64 13.16 0.29
N ASP A 223 13.40 12.91 0.65
CA ASP A 223 12.26 13.19 -0.19
C ASP A 223 12.15 14.69 -0.49
N GLN A 224 11.89 15.01 -1.75
CA GLN A 224 11.69 16.35 -2.27
C GLN A 224 10.27 16.57 -2.80
N ILE A 225 9.42 15.54 -2.72
CA ILE A 225 8.05 15.62 -3.22
C ILE A 225 7.22 16.45 -2.24
N PRO A 226 6.41 17.41 -2.72
CA PRO A 226 5.58 18.27 -1.89
C PRO A 226 4.70 17.48 -0.90
N GLY A 227 4.81 17.83 0.38
CA GLY A 227 4.10 17.17 1.48
C GLY A 227 4.87 16.06 2.18
N SER A 228 6.03 15.68 1.66
CA SER A 228 6.94 14.70 2.26
C SER A 228 8.40 15.19 2.29
N GLU A 229 8.60 16.48 2.09
CA GLU A 229 9.94 17.06 2.02
C GLU A 229 10.74 16.79 3.30
N GLY A 230 11.92 16.29 3.12
CA GLY A 230 12.82 15.94 4.21
C GLY A 230 12.56 14.58 4.84
N ASP A 231 11.61 13.78 4.34
CA ASP A 231 11.41 12.40 4.77
C ASP A 231 12.53 11.49 4.25
N THR A 232 12.88 10.51 5.06
CA THR A 232 13.80 9.42 4.73
C THR A 232 13.11 8.10 5.06
N TYR A 233 13.37 7.09 4.24
CA TYR A 233 12.63 5.84 4.29
C TYR A 233 13.53 4.65 4.62
N ALA A 234 13.00 3.74 5.43
CA ALA A 234 13.57 2.41 5.62
C ALA A 234 12.48 1.37 5.44
N PHE A 235 12.87 0.20 4.97
CA PHE A 235 11.94 -0.89 4.69
C PHE A 235 12.37 -2.20 5.36
N GLN A 236 11.40 -3.08 5.57
CA GLN A 236 11.61 -4.45 6.02
C GLN A 236 10.56 -5.35 5.39
N ARG A 237 10.98 -6.40 4.73
CA ARG A 237 10.06 -7.43 4.25
C ARG A 237 9.64 -8.33 5.40
N VAL A 238 8.36 -8.68 5.47
CA VAL A 238 7.78 -9.63 6.41
C VAL A 238 7.04 -10.71 5.64
N SER A 239 7.05 -11.96 6.12
CA SER A 239 6.45 -13.06 5.38
C SER A 239 5.74 -14.10 6.23
N SER A 240 6.02 -14.20 7.53
CA SER A 240 5.26 -15.07 8.43
C SER A 240 3.93 -14.43 8.86
N PRO A 241 2.87 -15.20 9.14
CA PRO A 241 1.60 -14.68 9.62
C PRO A 241 1.73 -13.79 10.86
N GLU A 242 2.63 -14.17 11.78
CA GLU A 242 2.88 -13.45 13.02
C GLU A 242 3.53 -12.07 12.76
N GLU A 243 4.54 -12.03 11.88
CA GLU A 243 5.20 -10.78 11.48
C GLU A 243 4.25 -9.84 10.74
N ILE A 244 3.42 -10.37 9.85
CA ILE A 244 2.43 -9.60 9.10
C ILE A 244 1.40 -9.00 10.06
N SER A 245 0.83 -9.80 10.95
CA SER A 245 -0.14 -9.33 11.94
C SER A 245 0.45 -8.27 12.88
N ALA A 246 1.71 -8.43 13.29
CA ALA A 246 2.40 -7.44 14.09
C ALA A 246 2.68 -6.14 13.32
N ALA A 247 2.99 -6.23 12.02
CA ALA A 247 3.22 -5.07 11.17
C ALA A 247 1.92 -4.27 10.91
N GLU A 248 0.82 -4.96 10.65
CA GLU A 248 -0.50 -4.37 10.48
C GLU A 248 -0.96 -3.66 11.75
N SER A 249 -0.86 -4.34 12.89
CA SER A 249 -1.23 -3.77 14.19
C SER A 249 -0.42 -2.52 14.54
N ALA A 250 0.87 -2.50 14.19
CA ALA A 250 1.72 -1.34 14.41
C ALA A 250 1.32 -0.15 13.51
N ALA A 251 0.99 -0.40 12.24
CA ALA A 251 0.50 0.60 11.32
C ALA A 251 -0.87 1.16 11.77
N ASP A 252 -1.81 0.29 12.14
CA ASP A 252 -3.13 0.70 12.65
C ASP A 252 -3.04 1.60 13.90
N ALA A 253 -2.09 1.30 14.78
CA ALA A 253 -1.87 2.10 15.98
C ALA A 253 -1.40 3.53 15.64
N VAL A 254 -0.63 3.69 14.57
CA VAL A 254 -0.13 4.98 14.10
C VAL A 254 -1.21 5.74 13.33
N ASP A 255 -1.89 5.09 12.38
CA ASP A 255 -2.92 5.69 11.54
C ASP A 255 -4.08 6.27 12.35
N LYS A 256 -4.36 5.68 13.53
CA LYS A 256 -5.36 6.20 14.47
C LYS A 256 -5.06 7.64 14.93
N TYR A 257 -3.80 8.06 14.95
CA TYR A 257 -3.36 9.36 15.47
C TYR A 257 -2.81 10.30 14.40
N HIS A 258 -2.72 9.86 13.14
CA HIS A 258 -2.17 10.64 12.03
C HIS A 258 -3.21 10.77 10.92
N SER A 259 -3.39 11.98 10.42
CA SER A 259 -4.08 12.22 9.14
C SER A 259 -3.05 12.03 8.01
N GLY A 260 -3.11 10.92 7.31
CA GLY A 260 -2.14 10.56 6.28
C GLY A 260 -1.15 9.50 6.75
N VAL A 261 -0.09 9.27 5.95
CA VAL A 261 0.88 8.21 6.21
C VAL A 261 1.80 8.58 7.37
N GLY A 262 1.70 7.83 8.46
CA GLY A 262 2.49 8.04 9.67
C GLY A 262 3.95 7.57 9.55
N PRO A 263 4.74 7.70 10.64
CA PRO A 263 6.15 7.31 10.67
C PRO A 263 6.39 5.79 10.61
N ILE A 264 5.36 4.99 10.86
CA ILE A 264 5.41 3.52 10.77
C ILE A 264 4.22 3.09 9.90
N GLY A 265 4.50 2.29 8.86
CA GLY A 265 3.47 1.82 7.95
C GLY A 265 3.64 0.36 7.56
N PHE A 266 2.61 -0.15 6.91
CA PHE A 266 2.58 -1.48 6.32
C PHE A 266 1.86 -1.43 4.98
N PHE A 267 2.36 -2.17 3.99
CA PHE A 267 1.67 -2.37 2.71
C PHE A 267 1.99 -3.73 2.10
N ARG A 268 1.16 -4.15 1.14
CA ARG A 268 1.33 -5.38 0.37
C ARG A 268 1.74 -5.04 -1.05
N ILE A 269 2.71 -5.77 -1.62
CA ILE A 269 3.06 -5.68 -3.04
C ILE A 269 2.59 -6.96 -3.71
N SER A 270 1.56 -6.86 -4.51
CA SER A 270 0.83 -7.99 -5.05
C SER A 270 0.87 -8.00 -6.57
N LEU A 271 1.51 -9.02 -7.15
CA LEU A 271 1.42 -9.29 -8.59
C LEU A 271 0.06 -9.87 -8.89
N THR A 272 -0.68 -9.24 -9.79
CA THR A 272 -2.12 -9.46 -9.95
C THR A 272 -2.46 -9.60 -11.43
N SER A 273 -3.32 -10.57 -11.78
CA SER A 273 -3.80 -10.77 -13.15
C SER A 273 -4.51 -9.52 -13.69
N PRO A 274 -4.54 -9.30 -15.00
CA PRO A 274 -5.24 -8.15 -15.58
C PRO A 274 -6.70 -8.05 -15.17
N GLU A 275 -7.43 -9.17 -15.14
CA GLU A 275 -8.84 -9.16 -14.78
C GLU A 275 -9.06 -8.75 -13.33
N THR A 276 -8.31 -9.33 -12.39
CA THR A 276 -8.37 -8.93 -10.99
C THR A 276 -7.87 -7.48 -10.79
N THR A 277 -6.81 -7.08 -11.50
CA THR A 277 -6.32 -5.68 -11.46
C THR A 277 -7.41 -4.70 -11.92
N ARG A 278 -8.16 -5.00 -12.97
CA ARG A 278 -9.28 -4.16 -13.44
C ARG A 278 -10.39 -4.04 -12.41
N GLN A 279 -10.65 -5.09 -11.64
CA GLN A 279 -11.62 -5.06 -10.54
C GLN A 279 -11.13 -4.21 -9.37
N GLU A 280 -9.84 -4.30 -9.04
CA GLU A 280 -9.24 -3.59 -7.91
C GLU A 280 -8.93 -2.12 -8.22
N CYS A 281 -8.42 -1.82 -9.43
CA CYS A 281 -7.94 -0.51 -9.85
C CYS A 281 -8.91 0.25 -10.76
N GLY A 282 -9.91 -0.43 -11.34
CA GLY A 282 -10.77 0.10 -12.40
C GLY A 282 -10.20 -0.12 -13.81
N TYR A 283 -11.07 -0.02 -14.81
CA TYR A 283 -10.72 -0.19 -16.23
C TYR A 283 -11.56 0.73 -17.14
N ASP A 284 -11.91 1.88 -16.61
CA ASP A 284 -12.84 2.81 -17.30
C ASP A 284 -12.25 3.38 -18.60
N ILE A 285 -10.93 3.56 -18.64
CA ILE A 285 -10.21 4.02 -19.83
C ILE A 285 -9.76 2.90 -20.77
N GLN A 286 -10.03 1.65 -20.40
CA GLN A 286 -9.65 0.45 -21.15
C GLN A 286 -8.14 0.31 -21.45
N LEU A 287 -7.31 0.87 -20.60
CA LEU A 287 -5.86 0.69 -20.60
C LEU A 287 -5.42 -0.13 -19.38
N GLU A 288 -4.42 -0.99 -19.58
CA GLU A 288 -3.86 -1.75 -18.47
C GLU A 288 -3.11 -0.81 -17.52
N THR A 289 -3.39 -0.93 -16.22
CA THR A 289 -2.81 -0.09 -15.17
C THR A 289 -2.38 -0.93 -13.97
N SER A 290 -1.58 -0.35 -13.12
CA SER A 290 -1.36 -0.77 -11.73
C SER A 290 -1.94 0.30 -10.83
N CYS A 291 -2.07 0.07 -9.53
CA CYS A 291 -2.53 1.09 -8.59
C CYS A 291 -2.12 0.75 -7.15
N TYR A 292 -2.18 1.75 -6.29
CA TYR A 292 -2.22 1.56 -4.84
C TYR A 292 -3.67 1.65 -4.33
N LYS A 293 -4.08 0.70 -3.51
CA LYS A 293 -5.40 0.62 -2.90
C LYS A 293 -5.27 0.84 -1.39
N PRO A 294 -5.58 2.03 -0.89
CA PRO A 294 -5.38 2.40 0.52
C PRO A 294 -6.19 1.54 1.50
N GLU A 295 -7.41 1.14 1.11
CA GLU A 295 -8.33 0.38 1.97
C GLU A 295 -7.72 -0.97 2.39
N ASP A 296 -7.00 -1.61 1.48
CA ASP A 296 -6.33 -2.90 1.69
C ASP A 296 -4.82 -2.73 1.92
N ARG A 297 -4.31 -1.50 1.90
CA ARG A 297 -2.88 -1.18 1.89
C ARG A 297 -2.13 -1.99 0.85
N ARG A 298 -2.69 -2.11 -0.35
CA ARG A 298 -2.23 -3.01 -1.39
C ARG A 298 -1.72 -2.26 -2.61
N VAL A 299 -0.47 -2.45 -2.93
CA VAL A 299 0.14 -2.13 -4.22
C VAL A 299 -0.24 -3.27 -5.17
N VAL A 300 -1.09 -2.97 -6.14
CA VAL A 300 -1.59 -3.90 -7.16
C VAL A 300 -0.74 -3.72 -8.41
N LEU A 301 0.18 -4.65 -8.68
CA LEU A 301 1.03 -4.64 -9.87
C LEU A 301 0.40 -5.49 -10.97
N ASN A 302 0.04 -4.86 -12.10
CA ASN A 302 -0.61 -5.54 -13.22
C ASN A 302 0.34 -6.50 -13.92
N PHE A 303 -0.01 -7.79 -13.95
CA PHE A 303 0.80 -8.84 -14.56
C PHE A 303 1.04 -8.61 -16.05
N ALA A 304 0.06 -8.07 -16.80
CA ALA A 304 0.26 -7.74 -18.21
C ALA A 304 1.44 -6.76 -18.40
N ARG A 305 1.48 -5.72 -17.57
CA ARG A 305 2.56 -4.73 -17.58
C ARG A 305 3.87 -5.30 -17.06
N TRP A 306 3.84 -6.15 -16.06
CA TRP A 306 5.05 -6.86 -15.60
C TRP A 306 5.69 -7.66 -16.73
N VAL A 307 4.86 -8.30 -17.56
CA VAL A 307 5.32 -9.14 -18.71
C VAL A 307 5.81 -8.31 -19.88
N ARG A 308 5.04 -7.27 -20.27
CA ARG A 308 5.25 -6.57 -21.54
C ARG A 308 5.81 -5.17 -21.42
N GLY A 309 5.78 -4.56 -20.23
CA GLY A 309 6.27 -3.21 -20.00
C GLY A 309 5.34 -2.10 -20.48
N ALA A 310 5.92 -0.97 -20.85
CA ALA A 310 5.25 0.18 -21.44
C ALA A 310 6.04 0.72 -22.64
N ILE A 311 5.32 1.36 -23.57
CA ILE A 311 5.89 1.91 -24.81
C ILE A 311 6.97 2.95 -24.51
N ALA A 312 6.75 3.79 -23.49
CA ALA A 312 7.70 4.82 -23.08
C ALA A 312 9.10 4.29 -22.76
N PHE A 313 9.21 3.05 -22.31
CA PHE A 313 10.48 2.40 -21.96
C PHE A 313 11.14 1.67 -23.14
N SER A 314 10.61 1.81 -24.37
CA SER A 314 11.22 1.31 -25.61
C SER A 314 11.64 -0.16 -25.57
N GLY A 315 10.91 -1.02 -24.86
CA GLY A 315 11.16 -2.45 -24.70
C GLY A 315 12.08 -2.83 -23.52
N ASP A 316 12.62 -1.87 -22.78
CA ASP A 316 13.34 -2.14 -21.55
C ASP A 316 12.36 -2.50 -20.42
N ARG A 317 12.04 -3.79 -20.34
CA ARG A 317 11.14 -4.34 -19.34
C ARG A 317 11.74 -4.37 -17.93
N ILE A 318 13.06 -4.38 -17.81
CA ILE A 318 13.74 -4.38 -16.50
C ILE A 318 13.59 -3.00 -15.87
N GLU A 319 13.94 -1.96 -16.60
CA GLU A 319 13.76 -0.58 -16.12
C GLU A 319 12.27 -0.25 -15.88
N TYR A 320 11.38 -0.72 -16.75
CA TYR A 320 9.94 -0.52 -16.52
C TYR A 320 9.44 -1.19 -15.22
N ARG A 321 9.89 -2.41 -14.90
CA ARG A 321 9.50 -3.10 -13.65
C ARG A 321 9.96 -2.36 -12.41
N LYS A 322 11.20 -1.82 -12.44
CA LYS A 322 11.73 -0.95 -11.37
C LYS A 322 10.88 0.31 -11.21
N TYR A 323 10.55 0.96 -12.34
CA TYR A 323 9.63 2.10 -12.35
C TYR A 323 8.30 1.72 -11.69
N MET A 324 7.66 0.65 -12.14
CA MET A 324 6.35 0.24 -11.66
C MET A 324 6.35 -0.03 -10.15
N VAL A 325 7.38 -0.73 -9.64
CA VAL A 325 7.53 -0.97 -8.19
C VAL A 325 7.71 0.36 -7.45
N ASN A 326 8.64 1.21 -7.87
CA ASN A 326 8.92 2.48 -7.20
C ASN A 326 7.72 3.44 -7.25
N HIS A 327 7.01 3.51 -8.39
CA HIS A 327 5.86 4.38 -8.57
C HIS A 327 4.70 3.98 -7.63
N GLU A 328 4.29 2.72 -7.65
CA GLU A 328 3.18 2.25 -6.83
C GLU A 328 3.53 2.23 -5.33
N VAL A 329 4.77 1.92 -4.99
CA VAL A 329 5.27 2.08 -3.61
C VAL A 329 5.29 3.56 -3.21
N GLY A 330 5.58 4.46 -4.11
CA GLY A 330 5.48 5.90 -3.89
C GLY A 330 4.08 6.30 -3.38
N HIS A 331 3.02 5.80 -4.02
CA HIS A 331 1.66 6.00 -3.51
C HIS A 331 1.46 5.41 -2.11
N ALA A 332 1.99 4.23 -1.84
CA ALA A 332 1.85 3.55 -0.55
C ALA A 332 2.57 4.27 0.61
N ILE A 333 3.65 4.99 0.33
CA ILE A 333 4.42 5.72 1.33
C ILE A 333 4.01 7.19 1.50
N GLY A 334 3.00 7.64 0.73
CA GLY A 334 2.36 8.94 0.97
C GLY A 334 2.40 9.94 -0.17
N HIS A 335 2.65 9.53 -1.42
CA HIS A 335 2.62 10.39 -2.61
C HIS A 335 1.36 10.13 -3.44
N PRO A 336 0.19 10.70 -3.08
CA PRO A 336 -1.07 10.38 -3.74
C PRO A 336 -1.20 10.96 -5.15
N ASN A 337 -0.43 12.00 -5.50
CA ASN A 337 -0.60 12.74 -6.73
C ASN A 337 0.45 12.39 -7.78
N HIS A 338 0.04 12.29 -9.04
CA HIS A 338 0.96 12.21 -10.16
C HIS A 338 1.67 13.54 -10.40
N GLN A 339 2.90 13.47 -10.90
CA GLN A 339 3.74 14.63 -11.19
C GLN A 339 3.85 14.88 -12.71
N PRO A 340 3.95 16.15 -13.15
CA PRO A 340 4.20 16.46 -14.56
C PRO A 340 5.68 16.30 -14.93
N CYS A 341 5.96 16.25 -16.23
CA CYS A 341 7.27 16.60 -16.75
C CYS A 341 7.54 18.10 -16.48
N TYR A 342 8.45 18.40 -15.57
CA TYR A 342 8.75 19.78 -15.19
C TYR A 342 9.59 20.52 -16.23
N THR A 343 10.52 19.81 -16.86
CA THR A 343 11.43 20.36 -17.86
C THR A 343 11.50 19.46 -19.08
N ASP A 344 11.26 20.02 -20.25
CA ASP A 344 11.29 19.27 -21.51
C ASP A 344 12.65 18.58 -21.71
N GLY A 345 12.61 17.31 -22.07
CA GLY A 345 13.80 16.47 -22.27
C GLY A 345 14.53 15.99 -21.00
N SER A 346 14.10 16.40 -19.77
CA SER A 346 14.64 15.87 -18.53
C SER A 346 14.19 14.44 -18.25
N LEU A 347 14.73 13.81 -17.19
CA LEU A 347 14.18 12.56 -16.67
C LEU A 347 12.79 12.82 -16.09
N ALA A 348 11.86 11.87 -16.29
CA ALA A 348 10.53 11.94 -15.72
C ALA A 348 10.60 11.80 -14.19
N PRO A 349 9.82 12.58 -13.42
CA PRO A 349 9.65 12.30 -12.00
C PRO A 349 9.12 10.88 -11.80
N ILE A 350 9.52 10.21 -10.71
CA ILE A 350 9.06 8.83 -10.45
C ILE A 350 7.53 8.75 -10.32
N MET A 351 6.89 9.79 -9.78
CA MET A 351 5.45 9.86 -9.64
C MET A 351 4.72 10.34 -10.92
N MET A 352 5.40 10.51 -12.05
CA MET A 352 4.74 10.67 -13.34
C MET A 352 4.16 9.33 -13.80
N GLN A 353 2.92 9.32 -14.36
CA GLN A 353 2.26 8.09 -14.82
C GLN A 353 2.86 7.59 -16.15
N GLN A 354 4.12 7.11 -16.10
CA GLN A 354 4.91 6.73 -17.27
C GLN A 354 4.40 5.47 -18.01
N SER A 355 3.50 4.70 -17.37
CA SER A 355 2.82 3.58 -18.03
C SER A 355 1.99 4.01 -19.24
N PHE A 356 1.55 5.27 -19.25
CA PHE A 356 0.73 5.86 -20.31
C PHE A 356 1.48 6.85 -21.17
N GLY A 357 2.76 7.05 -20.92
CA GLY A 357 3.61 7.96 -21.67
C GLY A 357 4.43 8.87 -20.77
N VAL A 358 5.28 9.68 -21.38
CA VAL A 358 6.15 10.65 -20.69
C VAL A 358 5.90 12.08 -21.17
N ALA A 359 4.75 12.32 -21.80
CA ALA A 359 4.32 13.64 -22.26
C ALA A 359 3.20 14.18 -21.37
N ASN A 360 3.31 15.43 -20.93
CA ASN A 360 2.31 16.08 -20.10
C ASN A 360 0.92 16.09 -20.74
N ASN A 361 0.84 16.27 -22.05
CA ASN A 361 -0.44 16.26 -22.76
C ASN A 361 -1.15 14.90 -22.66
N ASP A 362 -0.40 13.78 -22.66
CA ASP A 362 -0.97 12.45 -22.54
C ASP A 362 -1.51 12.20 -21.11
N ILE A 363 -0.78 12.69 -20.10
CA ILE A 363 -1.21 12.58 -18.71
C ILE A 363 -2.41 13.49 -18.41
N ALA A 364 -2.42 14.72 -18.92
CA ALA A 364 -3.55 15.64 -18.78
C ALA A 364 -4.82 15.14 -19.47
N ASP A 365 -4.68 14.37 -20.55
CA ASP A 365 -5.80 13.71 -21.24
C ASP A 365 -6.42 12.60 -20.36
N LEU A 366 -5.58 11.91 -19.57
CA LEU A 366 -6.03 10.88 -18.63
C LEU A 366 -6.70 11.45 -17.38
N ASP A 367 -6.16 12.55 -16.86
CA ASP A 367 -6.65 13.23 -15.66
C ASP A 367 -6.86 14.73 -15.91
N PRO A 368 -7.96 15.11 -16.58
CA PRO A 368 -8.23 16.50 -16.94
C PRO A 368 -8.45 17.43 -15.73
N ALA A 369 -8.80 16.87 -14.57
CA ALA A 369 -8.96 17.60 -13.31
C ALA A 369 -7.69 17.63 -12.47
N GLY A 370 -6.65 16.91 -12.90
CA GLY A 370 -5.40 16.77 -12.19
C GLY A 370 -4.49 17.99 -12.29
N VAL A 371 -3.33 17.88 -11.68
CA VAL A 371 -2.33 18.96 -11.58
C VAL A 371 -1.37 19.02 -12.78
N VAL A 372 -1.43 18.07 -13.70
CA VAL A 372 -0.53 18.00 -14.85
C VAL A 372 -1.03 18.92 -15.97
N PRO A 373 -0.30 19.98 -16.33
CA PRO A 373 -0.72 20.89 -17.37
C PRO A 373 -0.50 20.30 -18.77
N PRO A 374 -1.40 20.52 -19.74
CA PRO A 374 -1.18 20.12 -21.13
C PRO A 374 -0.24 21.10 -21.86
N ASP A 375 0.99 21.28 -21.36
CA ASP A 375 1.95 22.29 -21.79
C ASP A 375 2.93 21.80 -22.87
N GLY A 376 2.75 20.58 -23.35
CA GLY A 376 3.52 19.99 -24.44
C GLY A 376 4.90 19.45 -24.06
N LYS A 377 5.32 19.57 -22.80
CA LYS A 377 6.62 19.02 -22.37
C LYS A 377 6.62 17.50 -22.41
N VAL A 378 7.77 16.94 -22.77
CA VAL A 378 8.00 15.52 -22.89
C VAL A 378 9.30 15.17 -22.15
N CYS A 379 9.22 14.25 -21.20
CA CYS A 379 10.37 13.75 -20.46
C CYS A 379 10.98 12.49 -21.11
N LYS A 380 12.12 12.05 -20.57
CA LYS A 380 12.70 10.73 -20.79
C LYS A 380 12.22 9.80 -19.69
N PRO A 381 11.96 8.50 -19.97
CA PRO A 381 11.55 7.57 -18.94
C PRO A 381 12.61 7.43 -17.84
N ASN A 382 12.15 7.19 -16.62
CA ASN A 382 12.99 7.08 -15.44
C ASN A 382 12.37 6.09 -14.45
N ALA A 383 13.19 5.21 -13.90
CA ALA A 383 12.74 4.17 -12.98
C ALA A 383 12.96 4.52 -11.50
N TRP A 384 13.55 5.65 -11.18
CA TRP A 384 14.12 5.91 -9.87
C TRP A 384 13.64 7.23 -9.23
N PRO A 385 13.37 7.23 -7.91
CA PRO A 385 13.19 8.46 -7.14
C PRO A 385 14.41 9.36 -7.15
N TYR A 386 15.63 8.77 -7.10
CA TYR A 386 16.91 9.46 -7.04
C TYR A 386 17.83 8.93 -8.15
N PRO A 387 17.62 9.32 -9.42
CA PRO A 387 18.35 8.82 -10.58
C PRO A 387 19.78 9.32 -10.67
#